data_476d4da60a0785055e8074531b69387c
#
_entry.id   476d4da60a0785055e8074531b69387c
#
_cell.length_a   1.000
_cell.length_b   1.000
_cell.length_c   1.000
_cell.angle_alpha   90.00
_cell.angle_beta   90.00
_cell.angle_gamma   90.00
#
_symmetry.space_group_name_H-M   'P 1'
#
loop_
_entity.id
_entity.type
_entity.pdbx_description
1 polymer ?
#
loop_
_entity_poly.entity_id
_entity_poly.type
_entity_poly.pdbx_seq_one_letter_code
_entity_poly.pdbx_strand_id
1 'polypeptide(L)'
;MIRAAHPVALLATKWEAYLGRGADDPFGSHDLEDLLMLIAGRPELADELDRQSPDVRTFVADSVRMLQAAPWFDDVLEGTFPDAQRLPNVLVGIRERISRLVP
;
A
#
# COMPACT_ATOMS: atom_id res chain seq x y z
N MET A 1 8.73 -17.70 8.95
CA MET A 1 7.86 -17.66 7.73
C MET A 1 6.58 -16.91 8.02
N ILE A 2 6.17 -16.00 7.14
CA ILE A 2 4.94 -15.25 7.29
C ILE A 2 3.78 -16.10 6.73
N ARG A 3 2.68 -16.19 7.48
CA ARG A 3 1.49 -16.88 7.00
C ARG A 3 0.83 -16.06 5.88
N ALA A 4 0.28 -16.75 4.86
CA ALA A 4 -0.37 -16.08 3.72
C ALA A 4 -1.50 -15.13 4.14
N ALA A 5 -2.18 -15.39 5.28
CA ALA A 5 -3.23 -14.54 5.81
C ALA A 5 -2.71 -13.36 6.63
N HIS A 6 -1.40 -13.30 6.90
CA HIS A 6 -0.82 -12.18 7.67
C HIS A 6 -0.91 -10.89 6.84
N PRO A 7 -1.34 -9.76 7.43
CA PRO A 7 -1.49 -8.52 6.68
C PRO A 7 -0.24 -8.06 5.93
N VAL A 8 0.94 -8.22 6.52
CA VAL A 8 2.21 -7.85 5.86
C VAL A 8 2.47 -8.76 4.66
N ALA A 9 2.22 -10.06 4.80
CA ALA A 9 2.36 -11.01 3.69
C ALA A 9 1.36 -10.69 2.57
N LEU A 10 0.14 -10.33 2.92
CA LEU A 10 -0.88 -9.95 1.95
C LEU A 10 -0.48 -8.68 1.19
N LEU A 11 0.08 -7.70 1.88
CA LEU A 11 0.59 -6.48 1.26
C LEU A 11 1.67 -6.80 0.23
N ALA A 12 2.65 -7.62 0.61
CA ALA A 12 3.74 -8.04 -0.27
C ALA A 12 3.22 -8.81 -1.47
N THR A 13 2.28 -9.74 -1.26
CA THR A 13 1.69 -10.54 -2.32
C THR A 13 0.92 -9.66 -3.32
N LYS A 14 0.16 -8.70 -2.84
CA LYS A 14 -0.59 -7.78 -3.70
C LYS A 14 0.35 -6.91 -4.53
N TRP A 15 1.45 -6.47 -3.95
CA TRP A 15 2.45 -5.69 -4.67
C TRP A 15 3.10 -6.53 -5.79
N GLU A 16 3.50 -7.76 -5.49
CA GLU A 16 4.06 -8.66 -6.49
C GLU A 16 3.07 -8.96 -7.62
N ALA A 17 1.81 -9.18 -7.27
CA ALA A 17 0.75 -9.40 -8.26
C ALA A 17 0.54 -8.18 -9.16
N TYR A 18 0.58 -6.97 -8.57
CA TYR A 18 0.51 -5.74 -9.33
C TYR A 18 1.67 -5.64 -10.33
N LEU A 19 2.90 -5.89 -9.90
CA LEU A 19 4.06 -5.83 -10.78
C LEU A 19 3.96 -6.85 -11.93
N GLY A 20 3.40 -8.02 -11.66
CA GLY A 20 3.28 -9.09 -12.66
C GLY A 20 2.11 -8.94 -13.63
N ARG A 21 1.01 -8.29 -13.21
CA ARG A 21 -0.23 -8.26 -13.97
C ARG A 21 -0.81 -6.88 -14.24
N GLY A 22 -0.50 -5.90 -13.39
CA GLY A 22 -1.17 -4.61 -13.38
C GLY A 22 -0.28 -3.40 -13.62
N ALA A 23 1.04 -3.59 -13.77
CA ALA A 23 1.98 -2.49 -13.87
C ALA A 23 1.74 -1.59 -15.09
N ASP A 24 1.16 -2.13 -16.15
CA ASP A 24 0.83 -1.38 -17.37
C ASP A 24 -0.44 -0.53 -17.23
N ASP A 25 -1.27 -0.85 -16.24
CA ASP A 25 -2.53 -0.15 -15.99
C ASP A 25 -2.79 -0.01 -14.50
N PRO A 26 -2.15 0.95 -13.84
CA PRO A 26 -2.35 1.17 -12.39
C PRO A 26 -3.80 1.47 -12.02
N PHE A 27 -4.54 2.18 -12.88
CA PHE A 27 -5.93 2.57 -12.61
C PHE A 27 -6.88 1.38 -12.66
N GLY A 28 -6.56 0.36 -13.46
CA GLY A 28 -7.37 -0.85 -13.58
C GLY A 28 -6.92 -2.00 -12.70
N SER A 29 -5.88 -1.82 -11.89
CA SER A 29 -5.33 -2.90 -11.09
C SER A 29 -6.12 -3.12 -9.80
N HIS A 30 -6.79 -4.26 -9.69
CA HIS A 30 -7.46 -4.67 -8.44
C HIS A 30 -6.46 -4.97 -7.33
N ASP A 31 -5.28 -5.49 -7.68
CA ASP A 31 -4.23 -5.78 -6.71
C ASP A 31 -3.71 -4.50 -6.05
N LEU A 32 -3.53 -3.44 -6.83
CA LEU A 32 -3.11 -2.14 -6.31
C LEU A 32 -4.20 -1.51 -5.44
N GLU A 33 -5.45 -1.59 -5.89
CA GLU A 33 -6.60 -1.11 -5.11
C GLU A 33 -6.68 -1.84 -3.77
N ASP A 34 -6.58 -3.18 -3.78
CA ASP A 34 -6.61 -3.99 -2.55
C ASP A 34 -5.48 -3.62 -1.61
N LEU A 35 -4.29 -3.38 -2.14
CA LEU A 35 -3.12 -2.97 -1.36
C LEU A 35 -3.37 -1.64 -0.65
N LEU A 36 -3.88 -0.65 -1.36
CA LEU A 36 -4.17 0.67 -0.80
C LEU A 36 -5.29 0.60 0.24
N MET A 37 -6.33 -0.21 -0.01
CA MET A 37 -7.41 -0.41 0.95
C MET A 37 -6.93 -1.11 2.21
N LEU A 38 -5.99 -2.04 2.09
CA LEU A 38 -5.39 -2.71 3.24
C LEU A 38 -4.63 -1.71 4.11
N ILE A 39 -3.80 -0.88 3.51
CA ILE A 39 -3.04 0.15 4.24
C ILE A 39 -3.99 1.13 4.93
N ALA A 40 -5.01 1.59 4.22
CA ALA A 40 -5.96 2.55 4.76
C ALA A 40 -6.81 1.97 5.90
N GLY A 41 -7.16 0.68 5.79
CA GLY A 41 -8.07 0.04 6.73
C GLY A 41 -7.40 -0.63 7.92
N ARG A 42 -6.06 -0.69 7.97
CA ARG A 42 -5.35 -1.38 9.04
C ARG A 42 -4.29 -0.49 9.68
N PRO A 43 -4.66 0.30 10.70
CA PRO A 43 -3.70 1.23 11.35
C PRO A 43 -2.53 0.52 12.03
N GLU A 44 -2.66 -0.76 12.37
CA GLU A 44 -1.60 -1.56 13.02
C GLU A 44 -0.53 -2.08 12.04
N LEU A 45 -0.70 -1.84 10.74
CA LEU A 45 0.16 -2.43 9.72
C LEU A 45 1.63 -2.04 9.88
N ALA A 46 1.91 -0.78 10.22
CA ALA A 46 3.28 -0.31 10.44
C ALA A 46 3.94 -1.03 11.62
N ASP A 47 3.22 -1.21 12.72
CA ASP A 47 3.73 -1.94 13.90
C ASP A 47 3.95 -3.42 13.56
N GLU A 48 3.05 -4.01 12.81
CA GLU A 48 3.18 -5.38 12.36
C GLU A 48 4.38 -5.57 11.44
N LEU A 49 4.65 -4.58 10.58
CA LEU A 49 5.82 -4.59 9.71
C LEU A 49 7.12 -4.52 10.52
N ASP A 50 7.15 -3.69 11.57
CA ASP A 50 8.33 -3.54 12.42
C ASP A 50 8.74 -4.84 13.11
N ARG A 51 7.80 -5.78 13.28
CA ARG A 51 8.05 -7.08 13.88
C ARG A 51 8.55 -8.14 12.91
N GLN A 52 8.59 -7.81 11.62
CA GLN A 52 9.04 -8.73 10.58
C GLN A 52 10.57 -8.75 10.46
N SER A 53 11.07 -9.74 9.73
CA SER A 53 12.50 -9.82 9.44
C SER A 53 12.97 -8.60 8.65
N PRO A 54 14.29 -8.26 8.72
CA PRO A 54 14.82 -7.14 7.94
C PRO A 54 14.55 -7.26 6.45
N ASP A 55 14.59 -8.46 5.89
CA ASP A 55 14.33 -8.69 4.46
C ASP A 55 12.90 -8.28 4.07
N VAL A 56 11.92 -8.66 4.89
CA VAL A 56 10.52 -8.32 4.65
C VAL A 56 10.32 -6.82 4.80
N ARG A 57 10.89 -6.20 5.83
CA ARG A 57 10.78 -4.76 6.05
C ARG A 57 11.37 -3.98 4.89
N THR A 58 12.53 -4.39 4.40
CA THR A 58 13.19 -3.74 3.25
C THR A 58 12.33 -3.87 2.00
N PHE A 59 11.81 -5.07 1.73
CA PHE A 59 10.97 -5.31 0.56
C PHE A 59 9.74 -4.39 0.57
N VAL A 60 9.03 -4.33 1.69
CA VAL A 60 7.83 -3.51 1.80
C VAL A 60 8.16 -2.02 1.71
N ALA A 61 9.22 -1.57 2.40
CA ALA A 61 9.64 -0.17 2.34
C ALA A 61 10.01 0.26 0.92
N ASP A 62 10.76 -0.55 0.21
CA ASP A 62 11.13 -0.26 -1.18
C ASP A 62 9.91 -0.23 -2.10
N SER A 63 8.97 -1.15 -1.90
CA SER A 63 7.71 -1.19 -2.64
C SER A 63 6.89 0.09 -2.43
N VAL A 64 6.77 0.54 -1.19
CA VAL A 64 6.05 1.76 -0.85
C VAL A 64 6.75 2.99 -1.44
N ARG A 65 8.07 3.05 -1.40
CA ARG A 65 8.82 4.15 -2.03
C ARG A 65 8.58 4.24 -3.53
N MET A 66 8.58 3.08 -4.21
CA MET A 66 8.25 3.03 -5.64
C MET A 66 6.85 3.54 -5.92
N LEU A 67 5.89 3.14 -5.08
CA LEU A 67 4.51 3.57 -5.18
C LEU A 67 4.38 5.09 -5.02
N GLN A 68 5.01 5.64 -3.97
CA GLN A 68 4.96 7.08 -3.69
C GLN A 68 5.65 7.92 -4.77
N ALA A 69 6.67 7.37 -5.42
CA ALA A 69 7.41 8.06 -6.48
C ALA A 69 6.71 8.00 -7.83
N ALA A 70 5.70 7.16 -8.00
CA ALA A 70 5.01 7.03 -9.27
C ALA A 70 4.22 8.30 -9.63
N PRO A 71 4.31 8.79 -10.87
CA PRO A 71 3.62 10.02 -11.27
C PRO A 71 2.09 9.92 -11.20
N TRP A 72 1.55 8.71 -11.26
CA TRP A 72 0.11 8.44 -11.18
C TRP A 72 -0.40 8.20 -9.76
N PHE A 73 0.47 8.20 -8.75
CA PHE A 73 0.12 7.79 -7.39
C PHE A 73 -1.05 8.60 -6.81
N ASP A 74 -1.01 9.91 -6.91
CA ASP A 74 -2.06 10.77 -6.37
C ASP A 74 -3.42 10.51 -7.03
N ASP A 75 -3.43 10.34 -8.34
CA ASP A 75 -4.66 10.10 -9.09
C ASP A 75 -5.26 8.73 -8.77
N VAL A 76 -4.44 7.70 -8.64
CA VAL A 76 -4.89 6.36 -8.25
C VAL A 76 -5.43 6.39 -6.82
N LEU A 77 -4.75 7.08 -5.92
CA LEU A 77 -5.18 7.20 -4.52
C LEU A 77 -6.56 7.86 -4.43
N GLU A 78 -6.75 8.96 -5.15
CA GLU A 78 -8.04 9.66 -5.20
C GLU A 78 -9.13 8.78 -5.81
N GLY A 79 -8.81 8.04 -6.88
CA GLY A 79 -9.76 7.14 -7.54
C GLY A 79 -10.15 5.95 -6.68
N THR A 80 -9.22 5.46 -5.83
CA THR A 80 -9.49 4.36 -4.90
C THR A 80 -10.39 4.79 -3.75
N PHE A 81 -10.29 6.05 -3.33
CA PHE A 81 -11.07 6.60 -2.21
C PHE A 81 -11.86 7.84 -2.65
N PRO A 82 -12.87 7.68 -3.50
CA PRO A 82 -13.60 8.82 -4.06
C PRO A 82 -14.29 9.67 -2.99
N ASP A 83 -14.76 9.06 -1.90
CA ASP A 83 -15.40 9.79 -0.80
C ASP A 83 -14.42 10.66 -0.02
N ALA A 84 -13.13 10.32 -0.05
CA ALA A 84 -12.08 11.10 0.64
C ALA A 84 -11.88 12.48 0.01
N GLN A 85 -12.30 12.69 -1.23
CA GLN A 85 -12.25 14.02 -1.88
C GLN A 85 -13.16 15.02 -1.18
N ARG A 86 -14.26 14.53 -0.57
CA ARG A 86 -15.19 15.35 0.21
C ARG A 86 -14.70 15.59 1.62
N LEU A 87 -13.75 14.79 2.09
CA LEU A 87 -13.22 14.80 3.45
C LEU A 87 -11.68 14.84 3.37
N PRO A 88 -11.10 16.03 3.12
CA PRO A 88 -9.64 16.13 2.89
C PRO A 88 -8.78 15.50 3.97
N ASN A 89 -9.24 15.53 5.23
CA ASN A 89 -8.50 14.95 6.36
C ASN A 89 -8.37 13.43 6.26
N VAL A 90 -9.32 12.76 5.60
CA VAL A 90 -9.28 11.31 5.40
C VAL A 90 -8.11 10.96 4.47
N LEU A 91 -7.96 11.69 3.37
CA LEU A 91 -6.88 11.45 2.41
C LEU A 91 -5.51 11.72 3.04
N VAL A 92 -5.38 12.80 3.83
CA VAL A 92 -4.16 13.09 4.58
C VAL A 92 -3.82 11.93 5.51
N GLY A 93 -4.80 11.41 6.24
CA GLY A 93 -4.59 10.27 7.14
C GLY A 93 -4.14 9.01 6.41
N ILE A 94 -4.68 8.74 5.23
CA ILE A 94 -4.25 7.60 4.40
C ILE A 94 -2.79 7.78 3.97
N ARG A 95 -2.42 8.97 3.50
CA ARG A 95 -1.03 9.28 3.11
C ARG A 95 -0.06 9.10 4.27
N GLU A 96 -0.45 9.50 5.48
CA GLU A 96 0.36 9.31 6.68
C GLU A 96 0.56 7.83 6.99
N ARG A 97 -0.49 7.00 6.85
CA ARG A 97 -0.36 5.55 7.05
C ARG A 97 0.58 4.92 6.04
N ILE A 98 0.51 5.34 4.80
CA ILE A 98 1.44 4.88 3.75
C ILE A 98 2.87 5.27 4.12
N SER A 99 3.08 6.51 4.53
CA SER A 99 4.42 7.02 4.89
C SER A 99 5.02 6.32 6.10
N ARG A 100 4.21 5.82 7.03
CA ARG A 100 4.70 5.06 8.20
C ARG A 100 5.33 3.73 7.83
N LEU A 101 5.06 3.19 6.65
CA LEU A 101 5.65 1.95 6.17
C LEU A 101 7.08 2.15 5.65
N VAL A 102 7.52 3.39 5.53
CA VAL A 102 8.86 3.78 5.08
C VAL A 102 9.59 4.38 6.27
N PRO A 103 10.79 3.85 6.60
CA PRO A 103 11.60 4.40 7.69
C PRO A 103 12.08 5.83 7.39
#